data_f60769a5ad45a1ef1d6356c9847d963c
#
_entry.id   f60769a5ad45a1ef1d6356c9847d963c
#
_cell.length_a   1.000
_cell.length_b   1.000
_cell.length_c   1.000
_cell.angle_alpha   90.00
_cell.angle_beta   90.00
_cell.angle_gamma   90.00
#
_symmetry.space_group_name_H-M   'P 1'
#
loop_
_entity.id
_entity.type
_entity.pdbx_description
1 polymer ?
#
loop_
_entity_poly.entity_id
_entity_poly.type
_entity_poly.pdbx_seq_one_letter_code
_entity_poly.pdbx_strand_id
1 'polypeptide(L)'
;MGIETKQDQVVVKSLWGDAWRILRRNRAAMTGALLMAIILLAVTVGPWLSQYAYDFTDWPNTSIGPSLGTGHFFGTDTLGRDLFVRTLYGGRISLLVGVVASVVSLLIGISYGATAGYFGGRLDAIMMRFVDILYAMPFMF
;
A
#
# COMPACT_ATOMS: atom_id res chain seq x y z
N MET A 1 26.09 3.38 -56.93
CA MET A 1 26.48 3.73 -55.57
C MET A 1 25.20 3.73 -54.75
N GLY A 2 24.81 2.52 -54.30
CA GLY A 2 23.53 2.31 -53.61
C GLY A 2 23.67 2.64 -52.11
N ILE A 3 22.87 3.56 -51.67
CA ILE A 3 22.72 3.85 -50.24
C ILE A 3 21.65 2.89 -49.71
N GLU A 4 22.08 1.76 -49.11
CA GLU A 4 21.20 0.90 -48.34
C GLU A 4 20.82 1.65 -47.11
N THR A 5 19.59 2.18 -47.06
CA THR A 5 18.94 2.69 -45.87
C THR A 5 18.65 1.49 -44.96
N LYS A 6 19.52 1.30 -44.00
CA LYS A 6 19.31 0.35 -42.89
C LYS A 6 18.07 0.84 -42.13
N GLN A 7 16.92 0.23 -42.42
CA GLN A 7 15.71 0.43 -41.64
C GLN A 7 16.01 -0.15 -40.25
N ASP A 8 16.29 0.72 -39.29
CA ASP A 8 16.30 0.37 -37.87
C ASP A 8 14.91 -0.15 -37.53
N GLN A 9 14.79 -1.45 -37.46
CA GLN A 9 13.60 -2.10 -36.97
C GLN A 9 13.46 -1.64 -35.51
N VAL A 10 12.55 -0.71 -35.27
CA VAL A 10 12.10 -0.33 -33.93
C VAL A 10 11.44 -1.57 -33.32
N VAL A 11 12.23 -2.34 -32.61
CA VAL A 11 11.72 -3.47 -31.83
C VAL A 11 10.80 -2.86 -30.78
N VAL A 12 9.49 -2.95 -31.02
CA VAL A 12 8.47 -2.55 -30.05
C VAL A 12 8.58 -3.48 -28.85
N LYS A 13 9.46 -3.12 -27.91
CA LYS A 13 9.58 -3.83 -26.65
C LYS A 13 8.32 -3.58 -25.82
N SER A 14 7.75 -4.63 -25.29
CA SER A 14 6.59 -4.53 -24.40
C SER A 14 6.92 -3.62 -23.22
N LEU A 15 6.16 -2.54 -23.04
CA LEU A 15 6.32 -1.58 -21.94
C LEU A 15 6.33 -2.29 -20.58
N TRP A 16 5.50 -3.30 -20.43
CA TRP A 16 5.44 -4.13 -19.21
C TRP A 16 6.71 -4.97 -18.99
N GLY A 17 7.29 -5.50 -20.06
CA GLY A 17 8.52 -6.28 -19.95
C GLY A 17 9.72 -5.42 -19.54
N ASP A 18 9.83 -4.20 -20.07
CA ASP A 18 10.88 -3.26 -19.71
C ASP A 18 10.68 -2.71 -18.30
N ALA A 19 9.45 -2.36 -17.92
CA ALA A 19 9.13 -1.96 -16.55
C ALA A 19 9.50 -3.04 -15.52
N TRP A 20 9.17 -4.30 -15.80
CA TRP A 20 9.53 -5.43 -14.95
C TRP A 20 11.03 -5.65 -14.85
N ARG A 21 11.75 -5.50 -15.96
CA ARG A 21 13.21 -5.62 -15.98
C ARG A 21 13.88 -4.52 -15.15
N ILE A 22 13.40 -3.27 -15.28
CA ILE A 22 13.90 -2.12 -14.52
C ILE A 22 13.64 -2.33 -13.02
N LEU A 23 12.41 -2.75 -12.68
CA LEU A 23 12.02 -3.03 -11.29
C LEU A 23 12.95 -4.09 -10.66
N ARG A 24 13.15 -5.22 -11.34
CA ARG A 24 14.03 -6.31 -10.85
C ARG A 24 15.49 -5.88 -10.69
N ARG A 25 15.95 -4.92 -11.46
CA ARG A 25 17.31 -4.40 -11.37
C ARG A 25 17.50 -3.41 -10.22
N ASN A 26 16.41 -2.84 -9.74
CA ASN A 26 16.43 -1.91 -8.60
C ASN A 26 16.35 -2.70 -7.29
N ARG A 27 17.49 -2.81 -6.59
CA ARG A 27 17.58 -3.54 -5.31
C ARG A 27 16.66 -2.97 -4.23
N ALA A 28 16.54 -1.64 -4.14
CA ALA A 28 15.68 -0.99 -3.15
C ALA A 28 14.19 -1.30 -3.43
N ALA A 29 13.76 -1.29 -4.69
CA ALA A 29 12.41 -1.66 -5.05
C ALA A 29 12.11 -3.14 -4.76
N MET A 30 13.06 -4.03 -5.02
CA MET A 30 12.92 -5.46 -4.71
C MET A 30 12.86 -5.73 -3.21
N THR A 31 13.68 -5.05 -2.40
CA THR A 31 13.61 -5.18 -0.93
C THR A 31 12.28 -4.65 -0.39
N GLY A 32 11.79 -3.51 -0.89
CA GLY A 32 10.48 -2.97 -0.53
C GLY A 32 9.34 -3.92 -0.91
N ALA A 33 9.37 -4.48 -2.12
CA ALA A 33 8.38 -5.47 -2.56
C ALA A 33 8.39 -6.74 -1.69
N LEU A 34 9.59 -7.22 -1.32
CA LEU A 34 9.72 -8.37 -0.44
C LEU A 34 9.15 -8.09 0.95
N LEU A 35 9.47 -6.94 1.55
CA LEU A 35 8.93 -6.54 2.84
C LEU A 35 7.39 -6.44 2.80
N MET A 36 6.83 -5.82 1.77
CA MET A 36 5.38 -5.75 1.59
C MET A 36 4.74 -7.14 1.45
N ALA A 37 5.39 -8.05 0.70
CA ALA A 37 4.93 -9.43 0.56
C ALA A 37 4.94 -10.17 1.90
N ILE A 38 5.99 -9.99 2.72
CA ILE A 38 6.09 -10.58 4.06
C ILE A 38 4.97 -10.04 4.97
N ILE A 39 4.75 -8.72 4.99
CA ILE A 39 3.69 -8.11 5.78
C ILE A 39 2.31 -8.63 5.33
N LEU A 40 2.06 -8.67 4.03
CA LEU A 40 0.82 -9.17 3.46
C LEU A 40 0.56 -10.64 3.86
N LEU A 41 1.60 -11.49 3.77
CA LEU A 41 1.54 -12.88 4.23
C LEU A 41 1.28 -12.95 5.74
N ALA A 42 1.99 -12.16 6.54
CA ALA A 42 1.82 -12.16 7.98
C ALA A 42 0.39 -11.79 8.40
N VAL A 43 -0.18 -10.73 7.83
CA VAL A 43 -1.55 -10.29 8.19
C VAL A 43 -2.64 -11.18 7.62
N THR A 44 -2.37 -11.93 6.53
CA THR A 44 -3.36 -12.86 5.94
C THR A 44 -3.32 -14.23 6.59
N VAL A 45 -2.15 -14.81 6.77
CA VAL A 45 -1.95 -16.18 7.27
C VAL A 45 -1.73 -16.21 8.78
N GLY A 46 -1.07 -15.18 9.33
CA GLY A 46 -0.67 -15.14 10.75
C GLY A 46 -1.80 -15.38 11.75
N PRO A 47 -3.00 -14.80 11.58
CA PRO A 47 -4.12 -15.09 12.51
C PRO A 47 -4.54 -16.56 12.55
N TRP A 48 -4.33 -17.31 11.50
CA TRP A 48 -4.67 -18.75 11.46
C TRP A 48 -3.60 -19.62 12.12
N LEU A 49 -2.40 -19.07 12.26
CA LEU A 49 -1.30 -19.76 12.97
C LEU A 49 -1.34 -19.52 14.47
N SER A 50 -2.11 -18.53 14.93
CA SER A 50 -2.31 -18.28 16.37
C SER A 50 -3.32 -19.23 16.95
N GLN A 51 -3.07 -19.68 18.17
CA GLN A 51 -4.02 -20.47 18.95
C GLN A 51 -5.15 -19.63 19.55
N TYR A 52 -5.02 -18.31 19.51
CA TYR A 52 -6.01 -17.38 20.07
C TYR A 52 -6.85 -16.76 18.96
N ALA A 53 -8.18 -16.70 19.18
CA ALA A 53 -9.09 -15.95 18.31
C ALA A 53 -9.02 -14.45 18.60
N TYR A 54 -9.45 -13.61 17.65
CA TYR A 54 -9.41 -12.14 17.77
C TYR A 54 -10.21 -11.61 18.97
N ASP A 55 -11.33 -12.24 19.28
CA ASP A 55 -12.30 -11.91 20.35
C ASP A 55 -12.07 -12.71 21.64
N PHE A 56 -11.14 -13.68 21.63
CA PHE A 56 -10.83 -14.47 22.80
C PHE A 56 -10.20 -13.61 23.90
N THR A 57 -10.68 -13.82 25.13
CA THR A 57 -10.22 -13.13 26.35
C THR A 57 -9.67 -14.14 27.33
N ASP A 58 -8.40 -14.01 27.68
CA ASP A 58 -7.71 -14.83 28.67
C ASP A 58 -7.68 -14.08 30.01
N TRP A 59 -8.70 -14.27 30.84
CA TRP A 59 -8.85 -13.58 32.11
C TRP A 59 -7.69 -13.82 33.10
N PRO A 60 -7.11 -15.03 33.21
CA PRO A 60 -5.96 -15.28 34.08
C PRO A 60 -4.69 -14.52 33.63
N ASN A 61 -4.57 -14.21 32.34
CA ASN A 61 -3.37 -13.63 31.72
C ASN A 61 -3.62 -12.19 31.21
N THR A 62 -4.28 -11.36 32.02
CA THR A 62 -4.52 -9.95 31.68
C THR A 62 -3.26 -9.11 31.90
N SER A 63 -2.97 -8.19 30.97
CA SER A 63 -1.84 -7.24 31.04
C SER A 63 -0.48 -7.91 31.25
N ILE A 64 -0.28 -9.09 30.69
CA ILE A 64 1.02 -9.76 30.71
C ILE A 64 1.90 -9.27 29.55
N GLY A 65 3.21 -9.25 29.79
CA GLY A 65 4.21 -8.97 28.74
C GLY A 65 4.34 -10.12 27.74
N PRO A 66 5.16 -9.93 26.69
CA PRO A 66 5.46 -10.97 25.70
C PRO A 66 5.94 -12.26 26.34
N SER A 67 5.30 -13.38 26.01
CA SER A 67 5.58 -14.68 26.63
C SER A 67 5.43 -15.82 25.61
N LEU A 68 6.48 -16.61 25.46
CA LEU A 68 6.43 -17.84 24.68
C LEU A 68 5.74 -18.98 25.44
N GLY A 69 5.81 -18.96 26.78
CA GLY A 69 5.24 -20.02 27.61
C GLY A 69 3.71 -20.03 27.60
N THR A 70 3.07 -18.87 27.53
CA THR A 70 1.62 -18.72 27.41
C THR A 70 1.15 -18.66 25.97
N GLY A 71 2.06 -18.54 24.99
CA GLY A 71 1.72 -18.37 23.58
C GLY A 71 1.31 -16.95 23.18
N HIS A 72 1.32 -16.00 24.11
CA HIS A 72 1.06 -14.58 23.86
C HIS A 72 2.34 -13.87 23.39
N PHE A 73 2.67 -13.98 22.10
CA PHE A 73 3.94 -13.48 21.56
C PHE A 73 4.17 -11.98 21.79
N PHE A 74 3.12 -11.15 21.77
CA PHE A 74 3.18 -9.71 22.07
C PHE A 74 2.56 -9.36 23.42
N GLY A 75 2.19 -10.38 24.22
CA GLY A 75 1.47 -10.19 25.46
C GLY A 75 -0.03 -9.96 25.26
N THR A 76 -0.69 -9.51 26.31
CA THR A 76 -2.14 -9.27 26.34
C THR A 76 -2.47 -7.84 26.74
N ASP A 77 -3.64 -7.36 26.32
CA ASP A 77 -4.17 -6.08 26.76
C ASP A 77 -4.81 -6.17 28.16
N THR A 78 -5.37 -5.05 28.64
CA THR A 78 -6.05 -4.97 29.95
C THR A 78 -7.30 -5.85 30.04
N LEU A 79 -7.78 -6.35 28.92
CA LEU A 79 -8.92 -7.27 28.84
C LEU A 79 -8.49 -8.72 28.59
N GLY A 80 -7.18 -9.01 28.63
CA GLY A 80 -6.65 -10.35 28.39
C GLY A 80 -6.69 -10.77 26.91
N ARG A 81 -6.83 -9.84 25.98
CA ARG A 81 -6.86 -10.15 24.54
C ARG A 81 -5.46 -10.20 23.97
N ASP A 82 -5.19 -11.16 23.07
CA ASP A 82 -3.88 -11.36 22.47
C ASP A 82 -3.49 -10.19 21.55
N LEU A 83 -2.39 -9.51 21.86
CA LEU A 83 -1.92 -8.35 21.10
C LEU A 83 -1.33 -8.74 19.75
N PHE A 84 -0.77 -9.94 19.60
CA PHE A 84 -0.22 -10.40 18.32
C PHE A 84 -1.34 -10.55 17.29
N VAL A 85 -2.41 -11.28 17.62
CA VAL A 85 -3.56 -11.45 16.72
C VAL A 85 -4.19 -10.10 16.39
N ARG A 86 -4.38 -9.24 17.40
CA ARG A 86 -4.97 -7.91 17.20
C ARG A 86 -4.13 -7.03 16.29
N THR A 87 -2.80 -7.08 16.40
CA THR A 87 -1.89 -6.37 15.50
C THR A 87 -2.03 -6.84 14.06
N LEU A 88 -2.15 -8.16 13.84
CA LEU A 88 -2.35 -8.71 12.50
C LEU A 88 -3.69 -8.30 11.87
N TYR A 89 -4.77 -8.32 12.65
CA TYR A 89 -6.08 -7.82 12.19
C TYR A 89 -6.06 -6.31 11.91
N GLY A 90 -5.42 -5.53 12.79
CA GLY A 90 -5.19 -4.10 12.54
C GLY A 90 -4.41 -3.85 11.26
N GLY A 91 -3.38 -4.67 10.99
CA GLY A 91 -2.62 -4.66 9.74
C GLY A 91 -3.48 -4.91 8.50
N ARG A 92 -4.42 -5.88 8.55
CA ARG A 92 -5.38 -6.12 7.45
C ARG A 92 -6.21 -4.88 7.14
N ILE A 93 -6.77 -4.27 8.19
CA ILE A 93 -7.61 -3.08 8.04
C ILE A 93 -6.80 -1.93 7.47
N SER A 94 -5.58 -1.70 7.98
CA SER A 94 -4.68 -0.66 7.49
C SER A 94 -4.33 -0.85 6.00
N LEU A 95 -4.00 -2.06 5.58
CA LEU A 95 -3.71 -2.37 4.18
C LEU A 95 -4.95 -2.17 3.29
N LEU A 96 -6.13 -2.61 3.74
CA LEU A 96 -7.37 -2.43 3.02
C LEU A 96 -7.69 -0.94 2.84
N VAL A 97 -7.60 -0.16 3.92
CA VAL A 97 -7.80 1.30 3.87
C VAL A 97 -6.79 1.94 2.91
N GLY A 98 -5.51 1.54 2.97
CA GLY A 98 -4.47 2.04 2.06
C GLY A 98 -4.77 1.77 0.60
N VAL A 99 -5.23 0.54 0.27
CA VAL A 99 -5.61 0.17 -1.11
C VAL A 99 -6.82 0.97 -1.57
N VAL A 100 -7.89 1.02 -0.76
CA VAL A 100 -9.12 1.76 -1.10
C VAL A 100 -8.81 3.24 -1.29
N ALA A 101 -8.08 3.86 -0.37
CA ALA A 101 -7.69 5.26 -0.47
C ALA A 101 -6.86 5.54 -1.74
N SER A 102 -5.93 4.64 -2.07
CA SER A 102 -5.11 4.76 -3.29
C SER A 102 -5.94 4.68 -4.56
N VAL A 103 -6.89 3.74 -4.63
CA VAL A 103 -7.80 3.59 -5.79
C VAL A 103 -8.68 4.81 -5.94
N VAL A 104 -9.28 5.29 -4.84
CA VAL A 104 -10.13 6.49 -4.87
C VAL A 104 -9.33 7.72 -5.30
N SER A 105 -8.14 7.93 -4.71
CA SER A 105 -7.26 9.04 -5.08
C SER A 105 -6.82 8.98 -6.55
N LEU A 106 -6.53 7.79 -7.06
CA LEU A 106 -6.16 7.57 -8.46
C LEU A 106 -7.32 7.93 -9.39
N LEU A 107 -8.53 7.45 -9.11
CA LEU A 107 -9.71 7.74 -9.93
C LEU A 107 -10.04 9.23 -9.94
N ILE A 108 -10.02 9.88 -8.77
CA ILE A 108 -10.26 11.33 -8.66
C ILE A 108 -9.15 12.09 -9.37
N GLY A 109 -7.88 11.76 -9.10
CA GLY A 109 -6.73 12.47 -9.68
C GLY A 109 -6.68 12.35 -11.20
N ILE A 110 -6.92 11.15 -11.76
CA ILE A 110 -6.93 10.96 -13.21
C ILE A 110 -8.10 11.71 -13.84
N SER A 111 -9.32 11.57 -13.32
CA SER A 111 -10.49 12.24 -13.89
C SER A 111 -10.38 13.77 -13.79
N TYR A 112 -9.92 14.27 -12.66
CA TYR A 112 -9.70 15.70 -12.44
C TYR A 112 -8.59 16.25 -13.35
N GLY A 113 -7.42 15.61 -13.37
CA GLY A 113 -6.28 16.01 -14.18
C GLY A 113 -6.55 15.89 -15.70
N ALA A 114 -7.23 14.81 -16.12
CA ALA A 114 -7.62 14.64 -17.51
C ALA A 114 -8.62 15.71 -17.97
N THR A 115 -9.59 16.07 -17.11
CA THR A 115 -10.55 17.13 -17.41
C THR A 115 -9.85 18.49 -17.53
N ALA A 116 -8.98 18.83 -16.59
CA ALA A 116 -8.22 20.07 -16.61
C ALA A 116 -7.33 20.16 -17.88
N GLY A 117 -6.59 19.09 -18.18
CA GLY A 117 -5.73 19.02 -19.34
C GLY A 117 -6.47 19.02 -20.69
N TYR A 118 -7.64 18.37 -20.76
CA TYR A 118 -8.43 18.30 -22.00
C TYR A 118 -9.06 19.65 -22.37
N PHE A 119 -9.67 20.33 -21.43
CA PHE A 119 -10.33 21.63 -21.68
C PHE A 119 -9.36 22.80 -21.65
N GLY A 120 -8.30 22.71 -20.83
CA GLY A 120 -7.27 23.75 -20.73
C GLY A 120 -7.77 25.15 -20.36
N GLY A 121 -6.94 26.15 -20.58
CA GLY A 121 -7.31 27.56 -20.48
C GLY A 121 -7.87 27.99 -19.14
N ARG A 122 -9.05 28.66 -19.15
CA ARG A 122 -9.68 29.20 -17.91
C ARG A 122 -10.17 28.10 -16.99
N LEU A 123 -10.64 26.98 -17.53
CA LEU A 123 -11.13 25.88 -16.71
C LEU A 123 -9.99 25.24 -15.92
N ASP A 124 -8.87 24.98 -16.58
CA ASP A 124 -7.66 24.46 -15.92
C ASP A 124 -7.19 25.42 -14.82
N ALA A 125 -7.11 26.73 -15.11
CA ALA A 125 -6.72 27.73 -14.11
C ALA A 125 -7.63 27.75 -12.87
N ILE A 126 -8.95 27.58 -13.06
CA ILE A 126 -9.90 27.52 -11.95
C ILE A 126 -9.73 26.23 -11.17
N MET A 127 -9.62 25.10 -11.85
CA MET A 127 -9.44 23.78 -11.24
C MET A 127 -8.14 23.74 -10.45
N MET A 128 -7.02 24.21 -11.00
CA MET A 128 -5.74 24.26 -10.27
C MET A 128 -5.79 25.20 -9.06
N ARG A 129 -6.49 26.34 -9.15
CA ARG A 129 -6.67 27.23 -8.00
C ARG A 129 -7.45 26.58 -6.86
N PHE A 130 -8.43 25.73 -7.20
CA PHE A 130 -9.16 24.97 -6.19
C PHE A 130 -8.25 23.96 -5.48
N VAL A 131 -7.38 23.27 -6.22
CA VAL A 131 -6.37 22.37 -5.66
C VAL A 131 -5.40 23.13 -4.76
N ASP A 132 -4.93 24.32 -5.17
CA ASP A 132 -4.03 25.15 -4.37
C ASP A 132 -4.67 25.55 -3.03
N ILE A 133 -5.96 25.90 -3.03
CA ILE A 133 -6.71 26.20 -1.79
C ILE A 133 -6.75 24.98 -0.87
N LEU A 134 -7.03 23.78 -1.41
CA LEU A 134 -7.04 22.56 -0.61
C LEU A 134 -5.67 22.24 -0.01
N TYR A 135 -4.60 22.44 -0.78
CA TYR A 135 -3.23 22.27 -0.28
C TYR A 135 -2.80 23.32 0.74
N ALA A 136 -3.37 24.53 0.66
CA ALA A 136 -3.10 25.59 1.61
C ALA A 136 -3.77 25.36 2.99
N MET A 137 -4.79 24.47 3.05
CA MET A 137 -5.37 24.08 4.33
C MET A 137 -4.40 23.19 5.10
N PRO A 138 -3.97 23.58 6.31
CA PRO A 138 -3.11 22.71 7.11
C PRO A 138 -3.86 21.43 7.49
N PHE A 139 -3.29 20.26 7.16
CA PHE A 139 -3.80 18.92 7.47
C PHE A 139 -3.89 18.62 8.99
N MET A 140 -4.08 19.62 9.84
CA MET A 140 -4.11 19.49 11.29
C MET A 140 -5.52 19.42 11.88
N PHE A 141 -6.55 19.21 11.04
CA PHE A 141 -7.91 19.01 11.53
C PHE A 141 -8.47 17.66 11.10
#